data_2bdbe2807ceb6e91b6dba5da89d1b8cd
#
_entry.id   2bdbe2807ceb6e91b6dba5da89d1b8cd
#
_cell.length_a   1.000
_cell.length_b   1.000
_cell.length_c   1.000
_cell.angle_alpha   90.00
_cell.angle_beta   90.00
_cell.angle_gamma   90.00
#
_symmetry.space_group_name_H-M   'P 1'
#
loop_
_entity.id
_entity.type
_entity.pdbx_description
1 polymer ?
#
loop_
_entity_poly.entity_id
_entity_poly.type
_entity_poly.pdbx_seq_one_letter_code
_entity_poly.pdbx_strand_id
1 'polypeptide(L)'
;MRFVAAGRFWQWALTRLGCAAIAMPWRTVYLLPKYYEHQQLRIHEAVHIEQMDRDGTIWFCIKYLWWLYRFGYWDHPYEQEAYRRSGEILP
;
A
#
# COMPACT_ATOMS: atom_id res chain seq x y z
N MET A 1 -1.55 10.73 9.48
CA MET A 1 -0.96 9.51 8.90
C MET A 1 0.33 9.16 9.65
N ARG A 2 0.50 7.91 9.98
CA ARG A 2 1.68 7.45 10.71
C ARG A 2 2.41 6.36 9.93
N PHE A 3 3.74 6.42 9.95
CA PHE A 3 4.60 5.36 9.46
C PHE A 3 5.22 4.65 10.65
N VAL A 4 5.04 3.34 10.72
CA VAL A 4 5.47 2.54 11.87
C VAL A 4 6.33 1.38 11.37
N ALA A 5 7.48 1.17 12.02
CA ALA A 5 8.27 -0.02 11.77
C ALA A 5 7.48 -1.23 12.26
N ALA A 6 7.35 -2.25 11.44
CA ALA A 6 6.53 -3.42 11.76
C ALA A 6 7.07 -4.15 12.99
N GLY A 7 6.18 -4.43 13.95
CA GLY A 7 6.48 -5.32 15.06
C GLY A 7 6.48 -6.77 14.60
N ARG A 8 6.64 -7.70 15.55
CA ARG A 8 6.80 -9.11 15.21
C ARG A 8 5.63 -9.69 14.44
N PHE A 9 4.39 -9.36 14.86
CA PHE A 9 3.20 -9.82 14.14
C PHE A 9 3.17 -9.29 12.70
N TRP A 10 3.38 -7.98 12.54
CA TRP A 10 3.32 -7.36 11.22
C TRP A 10 4.46 -7.80 10.32
N GLN A 11 5.64 -8.04 10.88
CA GLN A 11 6.76 -8.61 10.11
C GLN A 11 6.40 -9.98 9.56
N TRP A 12 5.78 -10.82 10.42
CA TRP A 12 5.33 -12.14 9.98
C TRP A 12 4.28 -12.03 8.88
N ALA A 13 3.27 -11.18 9.08
CA ALA A 13 2.18 -11.02 8.11
C ALA A 13 2.69 -10.49 6.78
N LEU A 14 3.52 -9.44 6.80
CA LEU A 14 4.07 -8.86 5.58
C LEU A 14 4.95 -9.86 4.83
N THR A 15 5.77 -10.60 5.55
CA THR A 15 6.64 -11.60 4.95
C THR A 15 5.82 -12.71 4.29
N ARG A 16 4.76 -13.16 4.97
CA ARG A 16 3.87 -14.20 4.42
C ARG A 16 3.15 -13.72 3.16
N LEU A 17 2.77 -12.45 3.12
CA LEU A 17 2.08 -11.87 1.97
C LEU A 17 3.04 -11.43 0.86
N GLY A 18 4.33 -11.43 1.13
CA GLY A 18 5.34 -10.99 0.16
C GLY A 18 5.33 -9.48 -0.05
N CYS A 19 4.96 -8.72 0.98
CA CYS A 19 4.86 -7.25 0.92
C CYS A 19 5.95 -6.60 1.75
N ALA A 20 6.43 -5.44 1.30
CA ALA A 20 7.38 -4.63 2.07
C ALA A 20 6.67 -3.69 3.04
N ALA A 21 5.43 -3.33 2.75
CA ALA A 21 4.64 -2.40 3.55
C ALA A 21 3.16 -2.63 3.30
N ILE A 22 2.33 -2.14 4.22
CA ILE A 22 0.87 -2.19 4.06
C ILE A 22 0.25 -0.94 4.66
N ALA A 23 -0.71 -0.34 3.94
CA ALA A 23 -1.48 0.81 4.40
C ALA A 23 -2.79 0.32 5.00
N MET A 24 -3.12 0.80 6.19
CA MET A 24 -4.30 0.36 6.92
C MET A 24 -5.33 1.49 7.04
N PRO A 25 -6.64 1.15 7.17
CA PRO A 25 -7.71 2.15 7.21
C PRO A 25 -7.56 3.20 8.32
N TRP A 26 -6.88 2.87 9.41
CA TRP A 26 -6.68 3.80 10.51
C TRP A 26 -5.48 4.73 10.28
N ARG A 27 -5.18 5.00 9.01
CA ARG A 27 -4.18 5.97 8.55
C ARG A 27 -2.77 5.65 9.06
N THR A 28 -2.47 4.39 9.15
CA THR A 28 -1.15 3.93 9.58
C THR A 28 -0.57 3.01 8.51
N VAL A 29 0.71 3.22 8.21
CA VAL A 29 1.46 2.38 7.28
C VAL A 29 2.48 1.58 8.07
N TYR A 30 2.42 0.26 7.97
CA TYR A 30 3.40 -0.63 8.59
C TYR A 30 4.42 -1.03 7.55
N LEU A 31 5.70 -0.81 7.85
CA LEU A 31 6.81 -1.15 6.94
C LEU A 31 7.74 -2.14 7.61
N LEU A 32 8.27 -3.08 6.82
CA LEU A 32 9.36 -3.91 7.32
C LEU A 32 10.52 -3.00 7.74
N PRO A 33 11.21 -3.30 8.87
CA PRO A 33 12.24 -2.41 9.38
C PRO A 33 13.31 -2.01 8.37
N LYS A 34 13.70 -2.92 7.48
CA LYS A 34 14.71 -2.62 6.48
C LYS A 34 14.26 -1.63 5.43
N TYR A 35 12.94 -1.41 5.30
CA TYR A 35 12.38 -0.44 4.35
C TYR A 35 11.81 0.79 5.05
N TYR A 36 12.01 0.92 6.35
CA TYR A 36 11.34 1.98 7.14
C TYR A 36 11.62 3.38 6.58
N GLU A 37 12.82 3.64 6.08
CA GLU A 37 13.18 4.95 5.56
C GLU A 37 13.13 5.05 4.04
N HIS A 38 12.57 4.06 3.37
CA HIS A 38 12.47 4.05 1.90
C HIS A 38 11.42 5.07 1.47
N GLN A 39 11.86 6.21 0.93
CA GLN A 39 10.98 7.33 0.62
C GLN A 39 9.92 7.01 -0.42
N GLN A 40 10.31 6.37 -1.52
CA GLN A 40 9.36 6.04 -2.59
C GLN A 40 8.28 5.09 -2.09
N LEU A 41 8.64 4.12 -1.26
CA LEU A 41 7.68 3.18 -0.69
C LEU A 41 6.71 3.92 0.24
N ARG A 42 7.21 4.86 1.05
CA ARG A 42 6.35 5.68 1.91
C ARG A 42 5.35 6.49 1.11
N ILE A 43 5.79 7.10 -0.01
CA ILE A 43 4.90 7.87 -0.87
C ILE A 43 3.87 6.94 -1.51
N HIS A 44 4.28 5.77 -1.97
CA HIS A 44 3.37 4.77 -2.55
C HIS A 44 2.25 4.42 -1.59
N GLU A 45 2.59 4.11 -0.33
CA GLU A 45 1.59 3.74 0.67
C GLU A 45 0.74 4.94 1.10
N ALA A 46 1.34 6.15 1.13
CA ALA A 46 0.58 7.36 1.43
C ALA A 46 -0.49 7.63 0.37
N VAL A 47 -0.22 7.30 -0.89
CA VAL A 47 -1.21 7.43 -1.96
C VAL A 47 -2.40 6.50 -1.70
N HIS A 48 -2.16 5.29 -1.22
CA HIS A 48 -3.25 4.37 -0.87
C HIS A 48 -4.13 4.93 0.26
N ILE A 49 -3.51 5.56 1.28
CA ILE A 49 -4.29 6.21 2.34
C ILE A 49 -5.14 7.33 1.76
N GLU A 50 -4.57 8.14 0.87
CA GLU A 50 -5.31 9.21 0.20
C GLU A 50 -6.46 8.65 -0.64
N GLN A 51 -6.25 7.53 -1.32
CA GLN A 51 -7.30 6.86 -2.09
C GLN A 51 -8.43 6.38 -1.19
N MET A 52 -8.10 5.85 0.00
CA MET A 52 -9.09 5.47 0.99
C MET A 52 -9.90 6.66 1.48
N ASP A 53 -9.24 7.81 1.72
CA ASP A 53 -9.93 9.03 2.15
C ASP A 53 -10.86 9.55 1.04
N ARG A 54 -10.39 9.52 -0.21
CA ARG A 54 -11.15 10.04 -1.35
C ARG A 54 -12.39 9.21 -1.66
N ASP A 55 -12.23 7.89 -1.68
CA ASP A 55 -13.29 6.98 -2.13
C ASP A 55 -14.08 6.33 -0.99
N GLY A 56 -13.62 6.49 0.26
CA GLY A 56 -14.15 5.76 1.40
C GLY A 56 -13.48 4.40 1.54
N THR A 57 -13.19 4.02 2.78
CA THR A 57 -12.41 2.80 3.04
C THR A 57 -13.10 1.54 2.50
N ILE A 58 -14.42 1.42 2.71
CA ILE A 58 -15.16 0.23 2.27
C ILE A 58 -15.16 0.15 0.75
N TRP A 59 -15.45 1.27 0.07
CA TRP A 59 -15.45 1.31 -1.39
C TRP A 59 -14.06 1.07 -1.96
N PHE A 60 -13.02 1.62 -1.31
CA PHE A 60 -11.64 1.35 -1.72
C PHE A 60 -11.35 -0.15 -1.68
N CYS A 61 -11.72 -0.83 -0.60
CA CYS A 61 -11.46 -2.26 -0.47
C CYS A 61 -12.21 -3.07 -1.53
N ILE A 62 -13.48 -2.73 -1.77
CA ILE A 62 -14.29 -3.43 -2.77
C ILE A 62 -13.69 -3.23 -4.17
N LYS A 63 -13.38 -2.00 -4.54
CA LYS A 63 -12.79 -1.71 -5.84
C LYS A 63 -11.40 -2.33 -5.98
N TYR A 64 -10.59 -2.28 -4.90
CA TYR A 64 -9.26 -2.84 -4.94
C TYR A 64 -9.32 -4.34 -5.27
N LEU A 65 -10.16 -5.08 -4.56
CA LEU A 65 -10.28 -6.52 -4.78
C LEU A 65 -10.86 -6.84 -6.17
N TRP A 66 -11.86 -6.07 -6.60
CA TRP A 66 -12.46 -6.26 -7.91
C TRP A 66 -11.46 -6.02 -9.03
N TRP A 67 -10.71 -4.91 -8.95
CA TRP A 67 -9.72 -4.58 -9.98
C TRP A 67 -8.53 -5.53 -9.95
N LEU A 68 -8.17 -6.02 -8.76
CA LEU A 68 -7.12 -7.03 -8.65
C LEU A 68 -7.53 -8.30 -9.39
N TYR A 69 -8.77 -8.71 -9.24
CA TYR A 69 -9.31 -9.87 -9.97
C TYR A 69 -9.34 -9.64 -11.48
N ARG A 70 -9.79 -8.44 -11.91
CA ARG A 70 -9.98 -8.15 -13.34
C ARG A 70 -8.68 -7.86 -14.07
N PHE A 71 -7.77 -7.11 -13.46
CA PHE A 71 -6.59 -6.58 -14.14
C PHE A 71 -5.26 -7.11 -13.59
N GLY A 72 -5.26 -7.76 -12.45
CA GLY A 72 -4.05 -8.16 -11.77
C GLY A 72 -3.39 -6.99 -11.06
N TYR A 73 -2.25 -7.25 -10.42
CA TYR A 73 -1.58 -6.24 -9.59
C TYR A 73 -1.00 -5.09 -10.43
N TRP A 74 -0.30 -5.43 -11.51
CA TRP A 74 0.45 -4.42 -12.27
C TRP A 74 -0.44 -3.48 -13.06
N ASP A 75 -1.61 -3.96 -13.53
CA ASP A 75 -2.56 -3.13 -14.26
C ASP A 75 -3.65 -2.55 -13.37
N HIS A 76 -3.51 -2.69 -12.06
CA HIS A 76 -4.48 -2.22 -11.08
C HIS A 76 -4.47 -0.69 -11.03
N PRO A 77 -5.62 -0.02 -11.24
CA PRO A 77 -5.65 1.45 -11.31
C PRO A 77 -5.11 2.15 -10.07
N TYR A 78 -5.42 1.67 -8.87
CA TYR A 78 -4.90 2.26 -7.63
C TYR A 78 -3.40 2.08 -7.52
N GLU A 79 -2.89 0.92 -7.91
CA GLU A 79 -1.45 0.66 -7.85
C GLU A 79 -0.71 1.48 -8.90
N GLN A 80 -1.27 1.63 -10.09
CA GLN A 80 -0.64 2.45 -11.13
C GLN A 80 -0.54 3.92 -10.71
N GLU A 81 -1.59 4.45 -10.08
CA GLU A 81 -1.53 5.80 -9.55
C GLU A 81 -0.44 5.93 -8.47
N ALA A 82 -0.35 4.95 -7.58
CA ALA A 82 0.65 4.96 -6.51
C ALA A 82 2.07 4.89 -7.07
N TYR A 83 2.32 4.02 -8.05
CA TYR A 83 3.63 3.94 -8.69
C TYR A 83 3.98 5.23 -9.40
N ARG A 84 3.04 5.79 -10.15
CA ARG A 84 3.29 7.04 -10.88
C ARG A 84 3.61 8.20 -9.93
N ARG A 85 2.85 8.32 -8.85
CA ARG A 85 3.02 9.43 -7.90
C ARG A 85 4.23 9.27 -7.00
N SER A 86 4.67 8.05 -6.75
CA SER A 86 5.86 7.79 -5.95
C SER A 86 7.16 7.91 -6.76
N GLY A 87 7.05 7.96 -8.08
CA GLY A 87 8.21 7.97 -8.95
C GLY A 87 8.85 6.61 -9.15
N GLU A 88 8.19 5.54 -8.71
CA GLU A 88 8.70 4.19 -8.91
C GLU A 88 8.54 3.76 -10.36
N ILE A 89 9.47 2.91 -10.83
CA ILE A 89 9.42 2.39 -12.19
C ILE A 89 8.47 1.20 -12.22
N LEU A 90 7.50 1.26 -13.14
CA LEU A 90 6.61 0.12 -13.36
C LEU A 90 7.38 -0.98 -14.09
N PRO A 91 7.19 -2.24 -13.69
CA PRO A 91 7.82 -3.37 -14.35
C PRO A 91 7.30 -3.60 -15.77
#